data_2c2f07fb2faa2803ff01c1138d997a0e
#
_entry.id   2c2f07fb2faa2803ff01c1138d997a0e
#
_cell.length_a   1.000
_cell.length_b   1.000
_cell.length_c   1.000
_cell.angle_alpha   90.00
_cell.angle_beta   90.00
_cell.angle_gamma   90.00
#
_symmetry.space_group_name_H-M   'P 1'
#
loop_
_entity.id
_entity.type
_entity.pdbx_description
1 polymer ?
#
loop_
_entity_poly.entity_id
_entity_poly.type
_entity_poly.pdbx_seq_one_letter_code
_entity_poly.pdbx_strand_id
1 'polypeptide(L)'
;MEIEDKVAVVTGAGSGIGRAVARRLARDGAAVVVADVDEDAGASAVREIHSEGGRAAFVLVDVAAEADVEKMVAFAEGEVGGLDVLVNNAGGVTEPYFPESEPEQWGRVIDLNLRGVMLGIHFGVRSMRKAGGGAIVNISSMGGIGFQPYDAPEYGAAKAGVVRLTASLATLEEQMGIRVNCICPGWVDTPASRRSRAEMTPEERERLVPSVLLRPEEIAEAVVMFVEDDSMAGRVMVWQEGEPWQIVPPDAPY
;
A
#
# COMPACT_ATOMS: atom_id res chain seq x y z
N MET A 1 -14.33 11.21 -2.43
CA MET A 1 -15.35 10.50 -3.30
C MET A 1 -16.07 9.47 -2.47
N GLU A 2 -17.35 9.18 -2.75
CA GLU A 2 -18.04 8.04 -2.14
C GLU A 2 -17.49 6.72 -2.68
N ILE A 3 -17.40 5.69 -1.82
CA ILE A 3 -16.80 4.39 -2.18
C ILE A 3 -17.82 3.46 -2.85
N GLU A 4 -19.11 3.65 -2.58
CA GLU A 4 -20.17 2.83 -3.15
C GLU A 4 -20.11 2.84 -4.69
N ASP A 5 -20.23 1.65 -5.29
CA ASP A 5 -20.14 1.38 -6.74
C ASP A 5 -18.82 1.77 -7.42
N LYS A 6 -17.76 2.05 -6.67
CA LYS A 6 -16.42 2.27 -7.19
C LYS A 6 -15.67 0.97 -7.46
N VAL A 7 -14.70 1.04 -8.35
CA VAL A 7 -13.75 -0.08 -8.60
C VAL A 7 -12.43 0.24 -7.90
N ALA A 8 -12.04 -0.65 -7.00
CA ALA A 8 -10.79 -0.52 -6.25
C ALA A 8 -9.83 -1.66 -6.59
N VAL A 9 -8.56 -1.34 -6.83
CA VAL A 9 -7.46 -2.30 -6.92
C VAL A 9 -6.60 -2.19 -5.66
N VAL A 10 -6.33 -3.33 -5.01
CA VAL A 10 -5.44 -3.39 -3.84
C VAL A 10 -4.34 -4.41 -4.11
N THR A 11 -3.08 -3.98 -4.09
CA THR A 11 -1.93 -4.87 -4.27
C THR A 11 -1.45 -5.46 -2.93
N GLY A 12 -0.97 -6.72 -2.95
CA GLY A 12 -0.65 -7.47 -1.73
C GLY A 12 -1.89 -7.72 -0.87
N ALA A 13 -3.04 -7.91 -1.52
CA ALA A 13 -4.34 -7.99 -0.85
C ALA A 13 -4.68 -9.40 -0.32
N GLY A 14 -3.83 -10.39 -0.53
CA GLY A 14 -3.99 -11.73 0.02
C GLY A 14 -3.78 -11.80 1.53
N SER A 15 -3.10 -10.83 2.16
CA SER A 15 -2.79 -10.88 3.58
C SER A 15 -2.66 -9.49 4.23
N GLY A 16 -2.58 -9.46 5.55
CA GLY A 16 -2.20 -8.30 6.36
C GLY A 16 -3.02 -7.04 6.07
N ILE A 17 -2.32 -5.91 5.88
CA ILE A 17 -2.92 -4.61 5.60
C ILE A 17 -3.76 -4.65 4.33
N GLY A 18 -3.21 -5.19 3.22
CA GLY A 18 -3.91 -5.24 1.94
C GLY A 18 -5.23 -6.01 2.02
N ARG A 19 -5.28 -7.13 2.73
CA ARG A 19 -6.51 -7.91 2.95
C ARG A 19 -7.54 -7.13 3.76
N ALA A 20 -7.11 -6.45 4.82
CA ALA A 20 -8.01 -5.61 5.62
C ALA A 20 -8.57 -4.44 4.80
N VAL A 21 -7.73 -3.79 3.98
CA VAL A 21 -8.15 -2.71 3.07
C VAL A 21 -9.16 -3.23 2.04
N ALA A 22 -8.85 -4.36 1.37
CA ALA A 22 -9.73 -4.95 0.37
C ALA A 22 -11.11 -5.28 0.96
N ARG A 23 -11.16 -5.91 2.13
CA ARG A 23 -12.41 -6.21 2.85
C ARG A 23 -13.17 -4.95 3.23
N ARG A 24 -12.47 -3.93 3.72
CA ARG A 24 -13.11 -2.68 4.13
C ARG A 24 -13.74 -1.95 2.94
N LEU A 25 -13.01 -1.79 1.83
CA LEU A 25 -13.53 -1.16 0.62
C LEU A 25 -14.73 -1.93 0.05
N ALA A 26 -14.67 -3.27 0.05
CA ALA A 26 -15.79 -4.10 -0.39
C ALA A 26 -17.03 -3.96 0.50
N ARG A 27 -16.84 -3.84 1.83
CA ARG A 27 -17.93 -3.58 2.79
C ARG A 27 -18.59 -2.22 2.55
N ASP A 28 -17.80 -1.23 2.15
CA ASP A 28 -18.28 0.12 1.83
C ASP A 28 -18.85 0.21 0.40
N GLY A 29 -19.04 -0.92 -0.28
CA GLY A 29 -19.77 -1.05 -1.55
C GLY A 29 -18.90 -1.06 -2.81
N ALA A 30 -17.56 -0.99 -2.70
CA ALA A 30 -16.69 -1.10 -3.86
C ALA A 30 -16.71 -2.50 -4.48
N ALA A 31 -16.44 -2.59 -5.79
CA ALA A 31 -15.98 -3.81 -6.43
C ALA A 31 -14.45 -3.86 -6.36
N VAL A 32 -13.89 -4.89 -5.70
CA VAL A 32 -12.47 -4.91 -5.36
C VAL A 32 -11.71 -5.93 -6.20
N VAL A 33 -10.65 -5.49 -6.86
CA VAL A 33 -9.62 -6.37 -7.45
C VAL A 33 -8.57 -6.67 -6.38
N VAL A 34 -8.56 -7.91 -5.93
CA VAL A 34 -7.54 -8.48 -5.03
C VAL A 34 -6.35 -8.88 -5.88
N ALA A 35 -5.27 -8.10 -5.85
CA ALA A 35 -4.04 -8.39 -6.59
C ALA A 35 -2.96 -8.91 -5.63
N ASP A 36 -2.45 -10.11 -5.87
CA ASP A 36 -1.40 -10.71 -5.05
C ASP A 36 -0.53 -11.66 -5.88
N VAL A 37 0.69 -11.92 -5.42
CA VAL A 37 1.60 -12.93 -5.99
C VAL A 37 1.29 -14.34 -5.47
N ASP A 38 0.57 -14.44 -4.35
CA ASP A 38 0.12 -15.70 -3.74
C ASP A 38 -1.33 -15.98 -4.15
N GLU A 39 -1.51 -16.94 -5.07
CA GLU A 39 -2.81 -17.33 -5.61
C GLU A 39 -3.77 -17.84 -4.52
N ASP A 40 -3.28 -18.66 -3.60
CA ASP A 40 -4.10 -19.25 -2.55
C ASP A 40 -4.57 -18.19 -1.55
N ALA A 41 -3.68 -17.29 -1.16
CA ALA A 41 -4.00 -16.16 -0.27
C ALA A 41 -4.99 -15.20 -0.94
N GLY A 42 -4.77 -14.85 -2.21
CA GLY A 42 -5.66 -13.98 -2.97
C GLY A 42 -7.05 -14.58 -3.15
N ALA A 43 -7.13 -15.85 -3.57
CA ALA A 43 -8.40 -16.56 -3.69
C ALA A 43 -9.13 -16.69 -2.34
N SER A 44 -8.37 -16.86 -1.23
CA SER A 44 -8.95 -16.88 0.12
C SER A 44 -9.56 -15.53 0.49
N ALA A 45 -8.88 -14.42 0.17
CA ALA A 45 -9.39 -13.07 0.43
C ALA A 45 -10.68 -12.79 -0.34
N VAL A 46 -10.76 -13.20 -1.62
CA VAL A 46 -11.99 -13.08 -2.42
C VAL A 46 -13.15 -13.87 -1.82
N ARG A 47 -12.92 -15.14 -1.42
CA ARG A 47 -13.97 -15.94 -0.76
C ARG A 47 -14.49 -15.29 0.51
N GLU A 48 -13.61 -14.70 1.31
CA GLU A 48 -13.98 -13.98 2.54
C GLU A 48 -14.86 -12.78 2.22
N ILE A 49 -14.47 -11.94 1.25
CA ILE A 49 -15.25 -10.78 0.83
C ILE A 49 -16.63 -11.21 0.33
N HIS A 50 -16.71 -12.26 -0.49
CA HIS A 50 -17.98 -12.79 -0.98
C HIS A 50 -18.86 -13.31 0.16
N SER A 51 -18.29 -13.97 1.16
CA SER A 51 -19.05 -14.48 2.33
C SER A 51 -19.64 -13.35 3.19
N GLU A 52 -19.07 -12.15 3.11
CA GLU A 52 -19.54 -10.93 3.76
C GLU A 52 -20.53 -10.13 2.88
N GLY A 53 -20.85 -10.62 1.68
CA GLY A 53 -21.77 -9.99 0.72
C GLY A 53 -21.11 -8.94 -0.19
N GLY A 54 -19.78 -8.78 -0.11
CA GLY A 54 -19.03 -7.85 -0.97
C GLY A 54 -18.75 -8.41 -2.37
N ARG A 55 -18.24 -7.55 -3.25
CA ARG A 55 -17.86 -7.87 -4.63
C ARG A 55 -16.33 -7.86 -4.76
N ALA A 56 -15.73 -8.96 -5.20
CA ALA A 56 -14.30 -9.05 -5.43
C ALA A 56 -13.94 -10.01 -6.55
N ALA A 57 -12.81 -9.75 -7.22
CA ALA A 57 -12.17 -10.65 -8.17
C ALA A 57 -10.67 -10.73 -7.87
N PHE A 58 -10.03 -11.87 -8.17
CA PHE A 58 -8.60 -12.07 -7.97
C PHE A 58 -7.84 -11.92 -9.28
N VAL A 59 -6.64 -11.32 -9.21
CA VAL A 59 -5.67 -11.32 -10.29
C VAL A 59 -4.26 -11.63 -9.72
N LEU A 60 -3.57 -12.58 -10.35
CA LEU A 60 -2.19 -12.95 -10.00
C LEU A 60 -1.24 -11.88 -10.54
N VAL A 61 -0.48 -11.24 -9.67
CA VAL A 61 0.39 -10.10 -10.02
C VAL A 61 1.68 -10.10 -9.21
N ASP A 62 2.83 -10.06 -9.88
CA ASP A 62 4.08 -9.57 -9.31
C ASP A 62 4.21 -8.08 -9.64
N VAL A 63 4.05 -7.20 -8.65
CA VAL A 63 4.13 -5.74 -8.86
C VAL A 63 5.51 -5.25 -9.31
N ALA A 64 6.57 -6.06 -9.17
CA ALA A 64 7.89 -5.77 -9.72
C ALA A 64 7.97 -6.02 -11.24
N ALA A 65 7.01 -6.75 -11.81
CA ALA A 65 6.91 -7.05 -13.24
C ALA A 65 5.94 -6.08 -13.93
N GLU A 66 6.47 -5.24 -14.84
CA GLU A 66 5.69 -4.22 -15.55
C GLU A 66 4.48 -4.79 -16.29
N ALA A 67 4.67 -5.91 -17.00
CA ALA A 67 3.61 -6.56 -17.75
C ALA A 67 2.46 -7.06 -16.86
N ASP A 68 2.75 -7.47 -15.62
CA ASP A 68 1.74 -7.92 -14.67
C ASP A 68 0.93 -6.74 -14.12
N VAL A 69 1.60 -5.60 -13.84
CA VAL A 69 0.91 -4.38 -13.40
C VAL A 69 0.02 -3.80 -14.50
N GLU A 70 0.50 -3.82 -15.75
CA GLU A 70 -0.33 -3.43 -16.91
C GLU A 70 -1.57 -4.31 -17.03
N LYS A 71 -1.40 -5.65 -16.96
CA LYS A 71 -2.52 -6.61 -16.97
C LYS A 71 -3.49 -6.43 -15.81
N MET A 72 -2.99 -6.11 -14.63
CA MET A 72 -3.83 -5.83 -13.44
C MET A 72 -4.79 -4.66 -13.69
N VAL A 73 -4.26 -3.56 -14.22
CA VAL A 73 -5.10 -2.39 -14.54
C VAL A 73 -6.07 -2.70 -15.67
N ALA A 74 -5.61 -3.40 -16.73
CA ALA A 74 -6.48 -3.85 -17.83
C ALA A 74 -7.59 -4.79 -17.35
N PHE A 75 -7.30 -5.68 -16.39
CA PHE A 75 -8.30 -6.53 -15.75
C PHE A 75 -9.36 -5.72 -15.01
N ALA A 76 -8.96 -4.71 -14.24
CA ALA A 76 -9.91 -3.81 -13.56
C ALA A 76 -10.79 -3.06 -14.56
N GLU A 77 -10.23 -2.53 -15.66
CA GLU A 77 -10.97 -1.83 -16.71
C GLU A 77 -11.96 -2.77 -17.44
N GLY A 78 -11.52 -3.98 -17.83
CA GLY A 78 -12.28 -4.87 -18.69
C GLY A 78 -13.29 -5.77 -17.96
N GLU A 79 -12.91 -6.33 -16.81
CA GLU A 79 -13.69 -7.35 -16.10
C GLU A 79 -14.52 -6.78 -14.94
N VAL A 80 -14.08 -5.65 -14.36
CA VAL A 80 -14.74 -5.07 -13.17
C VAL A 80 -15.44 -3.74 -13.51
N GLY A 81 -14.98 -3.05 -14.54
CA GLY A 81 -15.69 -1.88 -15.09
C GLY A 81 -14.99 -0.54 -14.91
N GLY A 82 -13.73 -0.50 -14.45
CA GLY A 82 -12.97 0.73 -14.31
C GLY A 82 -11.84 0.65 -13.29
N LEU A 83 -11.30 1.82 -12.92
CA LEU A 83 -10.37 1.97 -11.81
C LEU A 83 -10.56 3.37 -11.19
N ASP A 84 -11.19 3.43 -10.04
CA ASP A 84 -11.44 4.66 -9.27
C ASP A 84 -10.46 4.78 -8.10
N VAL A 85 -10.09 3.66 -7.46
CA VAL A 85 -9.21 3.62 -6.29
C VAL A 85 -8.07 2.63 -6.52
N LEU A 86 -6.84 3.07 -6.31
CA LEU A 86 -5.65 2.20 -6.31
C LEU A 86 -4.94 2.26 -4.96
N VAL A 87 -4.76 1.11 -4.33
CA VAL A 87 -3.96 1.00 -3.11
C VAL A 87 -2.68 0.21 -3.41
N ASN A 88 -1.55 0.92 -3.50
CA ASN A 88 -0.23 0.33 -3.64
C ASN A 88 0.25 -0.10 -2.25
N ASN A 89 -0.07 -1.34 -1.88
CA ASN A 89 0.27 -1.90 -0.57
C ASN A 89 1.33 -3.01 -0.64
N ALA A 90 1.44 -3.73 -1.75
CA ALA A 90 2.45 -4.78 -1.89
C ALA A 90 3.85 -4.28 -1.53
N GLY A 91 4.55 -5.03 -0.69
CA GLY A 91 5.87 -4.66 -0.21
C GLY A 91 6.41 -5.68 0.79
N GLY A 92 7.70 -5.55 1.07
CA GLY A 92 8.40 -6.41 2.02
C GLY A 92 9.90 -6.34 1.85
N VAL A 93 10.60 -7.01 2.74
CA VAL A 93 12.06 -7.14 2.75
C VAL A 93 12.43 -8.49 3.33
N THR A 94 13.57 -9.03 2.94
CA THR A 94 14.09 -10.31 3.43
C THR A 94 15.59 -10.18 3.72
N GLU A 95 16.06 -10.85 4.76
CA GLU A 95 17.49 -10.95 5.07
C GLU A 95 18.25 -11.78 4.02
N PRO A 96 19.57 -11.57 3.89
CA PRO A 96 20.36 -10.53 4.54
C PRO A 96 20.05 -9.16 3.94
N TYR A 97 20.27 -8.08 4.72
CA TYR A 97 20.06 -6.70 4.28
C TYR A 97 21.34 -6.10 3.71
N PHE A 98 21.21 -4.96 2.97
CA PHE A 98 22.36 -4.18 2.52
C PHE A 98 23.19 -3.71 3.73
N PRO A 99 24.56 -3.76 3.70
CA PRO A 99 25.40 -4.05 2.51
C PRO A 99 25.77 -5.53 2.30
N GLU A 100 25.31 -6.45 3.15
CA GLU A 100 25.66 -7.87 3.06
C GLU A 100 24.88 -8.64 1.98
N SER A 101 23.74 -8.09 1.52
CA SER A 101 22.94 -8.69 0.43
C SER A 101 23.57 -8.48 -0.94
N GLU A 102 23.38 -9.46 -1.83
CA GLU A 102 23.81 -9.38 -3.23
C GLU A 102 22.98 -8.32 -4.02
N PRO A 103 23.56 -7.73 -5.10
CA PRO A 103 22.88 -6.70 -5.90
C PRO A 103 21.49 -7.10 -6.39
N GLU A 104 21.29 -8.35 -6.78
CA GLU A 104 20.01 -8.88 -7.23
C GLU A 104 18.97 -8.87 -6.11
N GLN A 105 19.39 -9.11 -4.88
CA GLN A 105 18.51 -9.21 -3.71
C GLN A 105 18.02 -7.83 -3.27
N TRP A 106 18.94 -6.87 -3.00
CA TRP A 106 18.50 -5.51 -2.66
C TRP A 106 17.85 -4.80 -3.86
N GLY A 107 18.24 -5.14 -5.10
CA GLY A 107 17.57 -4.68 -6.31
C GLY A 107 16.10 -5.11 -6.34
N ARG A 108 15.81 -6.37 -5.98
CA ARG A 108 14.44 -6.89 -5.85
C ARG A 108 13.64 -6.13 -4.79
N VAL A 109 14.26 -5.75 -3.67
CA VAL A 109 13.60 -4.94 -2.64
C VAL A 109 13.19 -3.56 -3.17
N ILE A 110 14.08 -2.90 -3.92
CA ILE A 110 13.77 -1.61 -4.57
C ILE A 110 12.67 -1.78 -5.62
N ASP A 111 12.75 -2.83 -6.46
CA ASP A 111 11.74 -3.10 -7.48
C ASP A 111 10.36 -3.34 -6.87
N LEU A 112 10.28 -4.11 -5.80
CA LEU A 112 9.03 -4.40 -5.11
C LEU A 112 8.44 -3.15 -4.43
N ASN A 113 9.27 -2.43 -3.63
CA ASN A 113 8.76 -1.40 -2.72
C ASN A 113 8.70 0.02 -3.29
N LEU A 114 9.42 0.29 -4.39
CA LEU A 114 9.43 1.61 -5.04
C LEU A 114 9.02 1.53 -6.51
N ARG A 115 9.73 0.73 -7.33
CA ARG A 115 9.39 0.63 -8.76
C ARG A 115 7.97 0.08 -8.96
N GLY A 116 7.54 -0.90 -8.17
CA GLY A 116 6.17 -1.44 -8.23
C GLY A 116 5.11 -0.37 -7.93
N VAL A 117 5.36 0.49 -6.94
CA VAL A 117 4.48 1.65 -6.66
C VAL A 117 4.46 2.63 -7.84
N MET A 118 5.63 2.91 -8.45
CA MET A 118 5.70 3.78 -9.63
C MET A 118 4.94 3.20 -10.82
N LEU A 119 5.04 1.88 -11.07
CA LEU A 119 4.28 1.18 -12.11
C LEU A 119 2.77 1.25 -11.85
N GLY A 120 2.34 0.97 -10.60
CA GLY A 120 0.94 1.11 -10.19
C GLY A 120 0.40 2.51 -10.45
N ILE A 121 1.13 3.55 -10.06
CA ILE A 121 0.77 4.96 -10.33
C ILE A 121 0.74 5.22 -11.84
N HIS A 122 1.74 4.77 -12.59
CA HIS A 122 1.83 5.01 -14.04
C HIS A 122 0.61 4.47 -14.80
N PHE A 123 0.28 3.21 -14.60
CA PHE A 123 -0.87 2.59 -15.28
C PHE A 123 -2.20 3.05 -14.67
N GLY A 124 -2.27 3.22 -13.34
CA GLY A 124 -3.45 3.72 -12.64
C GLY A 124 -3.87 5.13 -13.09
N VAL A 125 -2.92 6.07 -13.16
CA VAL A 125 -3.18 7.44 -13.65
C VAL A 125 -3.69 7.44 -15.09
N ARG A 126 -3.16 6.57 -15.96
CA ARG A 126 -3.63 6.45 -17.36
C ARG A 126 -5.07 5.96 -17.44
N SER A 127 -5.47 5.05 -16.54
CA SER A 127 -6.85 4.55 -16.44
C SER A 127 -7.77 5.62 -15.84
N MET A 128 -7.45 6.14 -14.66
CA MET A 128 -8.24 7.12 -13.92
C MET A 128 -8.46 8.42 -14.71
N ARG A 129 -7.47 8.85 -15.48
CA ARG A 129 -7.60 10.03 -16.36
C ARG A 129 -8.71 9.88 -17.38
N LYS A 130 -8.94 8.68 -17.92
CA LYS A 130 -10.04 8.40 -18.86
C LYS A 130 -11.41 8.46 -18.18
N ALA A 131 -11.44 8.07 -16.90
CA ALA A 131 -12.63 8.09 -16.05
C ALA A 131 -12.96 9.48 -15.44
N GLY A 132 -12.02 10.45 -15.56
CA GLY A 132 -12.22 11.82 -15.06
C GLY A 132 -11.71 12.06 -13.65
N GLY A 133 -10.94 11.16 -13.08
CA GLY A 133 -10.30 11.30 -11.76
C GLY A 133 -10.15 9.97 -11.02
N GLY A 134 -9.66 10.05 -9.77
CA GLY A 134 -9.48 8.88 -8.92
C GLY A 134 -8.70 9.16 -7.64
N ALA A 135 -8.52 8.14 -6.80
CA ALA A 135 -7.72 8.22 -5.60
C ALA A 135 -6.66 7.11 -5.53
N ILE A 136 -5.42 7.48 -5.27
CA ILE A 136 -4.29 6.58 -5.09
C ILE A 136 -3.79 6.70 -3.66
N VAL A 137 -3.69 5.58 -2.94
CA VAL A 137 -3.11 5.53 -1.61
C VAL A 137 -1.92 4.59 -1.61
N ASN A 138 -0.75 5.12 -1.27
CA ASN A 138 0.49 4.35 -1.18
C ASN A 138 0.75 3.96 0.27
N ILE A 139 1.05 2.69 0.54
CA ILE A 139 1.48 2.23 1.85
C ILE A 139 3.00 2.26 1.91
N SER A 140 3.53 3.26 2.62
CA SER A 140 4.95 3.37 2.93
C SER A 140 5.26 2.70 4.28
N SER A 141 6.10 3.31 5.11
CA SER A 141 6.51 2.82 6.43
C SER A 141 7.15 3.96 7.23
N MET A 142 7.09 3.87 8.56
CA MET A 142 7.93 4.71 9.44
C MET A 142 9.43 4.50 9.19
N GLY A 143 9.85 3.33 8.66
CA GLY A 143 11.22 3.11 8.20
C GLY A 143 11.67 4.00 7.03
N GLY A 144 10.73 4.66 6.33
CA GLY A 144 11.02 5.67 5.30
C GLY A 144 11.00 7.11 5.82
N ILE A 145 10.80 7.32 7.12
CA ILE A 145 10.67 8.64 7.75
C ILE A 145 11.85 8.91 8.69
N GLY A 146 12.32 10.16 8.71
CA GLY A 146 13.40 10.60 9.59
C GLY A 146 14.80 10.13 9.14
N PHE A 147 15.77 10.24 10.06
CA PHE A 147 17.19 9.99 9.78
C PHE A 147 17.80 9.00 10.78
N GLN A 148 16.98 8.27 11.52
CA GLN A 148 17.46 7.24 12.42
C GLN A 148 18.00 6.04 11.63
N PRO A 149 19.03 5.35 12.14
CA PRO A 149 19.47 4.08 11.54
C PRO A 149 18.31 3.08 11.44
N TYR A 150 18.29 2.35 10.33
CA TYR A 150 17.28 1.33 10.05
C TYR A 150 17.96 0.06 9.55
N ASP A 151 17.59 -1.10 10.09
CA ASP A 151 18.30 -2.36 9.88
C ASP A 151 18.25 -2.86 8.41
N ALA A 152 17.23 -2.45 7.65
CA ALA A 152 17.10 -2.75 6.22
C ALA A 152 17.19 -1.44 5.39
N PRO A 153 18.39 -0.91 5.12
CA PRO A 153 18.58 0.41 4.48
C PRO A 153 17.95 0.51 3.10
N GLU A 154 17.98 -0.55 2.29
CA GLU A 154 17.35 -0.61 0.96
C GLU A 154 15.83 -0.48 1.03
N TYR A 155 15.20 -1.08 2.04
CA TYR A 155 13.77 -0.93 2.28
C TYR A 155 13.45 0.49 2.76
N GLY A 156 14.22 1.01 3.72
CA GLY A 156 14.08 2.39 4.19
C GLY A 156 14.20 3.40 3.06
N ALA A 157 15.21 3.24 2.19
CA ALA A 157 15.41 4.09 1.01
C ALA A 157 14.23 4.01 0.03
N ALA A 158 13.72 2.79 -0.25
CA ALA A 158 12.56 2.59 -1.12
C ALA A 158 11.30 3.28 -0.54
N LYS A 159 11.04 3.10 0.75
CA LYS A 159 9.86 3.68 1.43
C LYS A 159 9.96 5.20 1.57
N ALA A 160 11.16 5.75 1.78
CA ALA A 160 11.41 7.21 1.70
C ALA A 160 11.13 7.73 0.28
N GLY A 161 11.55 6.96 -0.76
CA GLY A 161 11.24 7.25 -2.16
C GLY A 161 9.73 7.34 -2.42
N VAL A 162 8.92 6.44 -1.85
CA VAL A 162 7.44 6.47 -1.97
C VAL A 162 6.85 7.72 -1.32
N VAL A 163 7.34 8.12 -0.14
CA VAL A 163 6.91 9.36 0.53
C VAL A 163 7.18 10.57 -0.35
N ARG A 164 8.42 10.70 -0.85
CA ARG A 164 8.80 11.82 -1.71
C ARG A 164 8.04 11.83 -3.03
N LEU A 165 7.86 10.66 -3.65
CA LEU A 165 7.07 10.49 -4.87
C LEU A 165 5.63 10.99 -4.67
N THR A 166 4.97 10.57 -3.59
CA THR A 166 3.61 11.00 -3.25
C THR A 166 3.48 12.51 -3.16
N ALA A 167 4.35 13.15 -2.38
CA ALA A 167 4.35 14.62 -2.24
C ALA A 167 4.59 15.34 -3.57
N SER A 168 5.44 14.77 -4.44
CA SER A 168 5.75 15.33 -5.77
C SER A 168 4.57 15.25 -6.74
N LEU A 169 3.61 14.36 -6.51
CA LEU A 169 2.44 14.13 -7.37
C LEU A 169 1.18 14.88 -6.91
N ALA A 170 1.29 15.77 -5.92
CA ALA A 170 0.16 16.56 -5.42
C ALA A 170 -0.57 17.36 -6.52
N THR A 171 0.16 17.79 -7.54
CA THR A 171 -0.41 18.57 -8.67
C THR A 171 -1.30 17.76 -9.61
N LEU A 172 -1.33 16.41 -9.51
CA LEU A 172 -2.23 15.59 -10.33
C LEU A 172 -3.70 15.83 -10.01
N GLU A 173 -4.00 16.29 -8.81
CA GLU A 173 -5.37 16.65 -8.42
C GLU A 173 -5.88 17.81 -9.28
N GLU A 174 -5.16 18.94 -9.35
CA GLU A 174 -5.55 20.10 -10.17
C GLU A 174 -5.54 19.78 -11.66
N GLN A 175 -4.62 18.94 -12.13
CA GLN A 175 -4.43 18.63 -13.54
C GLN A 175 -5.41 17.60 -14.08
N MET A 176 -5.79 16.61 -13.28
CA MET A 176 -6.47 15.40 -13.73
C MET A 176 -7.57 14.91 -12.78
N GLY A 177 -7.82 15.58 -11.65
CA GLY A 177 -8.73 15.11 -10.62
C GLY A 177 -8.25 13.84 -9.90
N ILE A 178 -6.92 13.56 -9.91
CA ILE A 178 -6.35 12.37 -9.32
C ILE A 178 -5.58 12.74 -8.06
N ARG A 179 -6.03 12.25 -6.92
CA ARG A 179 -5.38 12.47 -5.62
C ARG A 179 -4.44 11.32 -5.29
N VAL A 180 -3.22 11.65 -4.89
CA VAL A 180 -2.21 10.66 -4.48
C VAL A 180 -1.79 10.97 -3.05
N ASN A 181 -2.02 10.01 -2.13
CA ASN A 181 -1.69 10.17 -0.72
C ASN A 181 -0.87 8.97 -0.22
N CYS A 182 -0.27 9.08 0.96
CA CYS A 182 0.61 8.06 1.53
C CYS A 182 0.33 7.86 3.02
N ILE A 183 0.37 6.60 3.46
CA ILE A 183 0.35 6.21 4.86
C ILE A 183 1.68 5.58 5.21
N CYS A 184 2.31 6.05 6.30
CA CYS A 184 3.56 5.55 6.85
C CYS A 184 3.28 4.90 8.22
N PRO A 185 2.84 3.65 8.27
CA PRO A 185 2.59 2.99 9.54
C PRO A 185 3.89 2.55 10.20
N GLY A 186 3.88 2.50 11.53
CA GLY A 186 4.85 1.77 12.32
C GLY A 186 4.59 0.27 12.30
N TRP A 187 4.77 -0.40 13.43
CA TRP A 187 4.53 -1.83 13.53
C TRP A 187 3.04 -2.18 13.47
N VAL A 188 2.65 -2.93 12.43
CA VAL A 188 1.28 -3.44 12.24
C VAL A 188 1.25 -4.95 12.50
N ASP A 189 0.26 -5.45 13.22
CA ASP A 189 0.12 -6.88 13.54
C ASP A 189 -0.34 -7.70 12.33
N THR A 190 0.56 -7.94 11.40
CA THR A 190 0.35 -8.71 10.17
C THR A 190 1.02 -10.09 10.25
N PRO A 191 0.64 -11.04 9.38
CA PRO A 191 1.36 -12.31 9.27
C PRO A 191 2.87 -12.13 8.99
N ALA A 192 3.25 -11.13 8.20
CA ALA A 192 4.66 -10.83 7.91
C ALA A 192 5.40 -10.35 9.18
N SER A 193 4.83 -9.39 9.92
CA SER A 193 5.45 -8.90 11.16
C SER A 193 5.49 -9.97 12.25
N ARG A 194 4.51 -10.88 12.29
CA ARG A 194 4.52 -12.02 13.23
C ARG A 194 5.65 -12.99 12.91
N ARG A 195 5.92 -13.28 11.64
CA ARG A 195 7.07 -14.12 11.23
C ARG A 195 8.38 -13.45 11.61
N SER A 196 8.59 -12.19 11.24
CA SER A 196 9.81 -11.43 11.61
C SER A 196 10.04 -11.44 13.13
N ARG A 197 9.01 -11.15 13.93
CA ARG A 197 9.10 -11.19 15.39
C ARG A 197 9.42 -12.60 15.97
N ALA A 198 9.00 -13.66 15.28
CA ALA A 198 9.28 -15.02 15.71
C ALA A 198 10.76 -15.43 15.49
N GLU A 199 11.43 -14.79 14.53
CA GLU A 199 12.85 -14.99 14.20
C GLU A 199 13.79 -14.16 15.09
N MET A 200 13.28 -13.10 15.75
CA MET A 200 14.06 -12.25 16.66
C MET A 200 14.45 -12.96 17.96
N THR A 201 15.63 -12.64 18.48
CA THR A 201 16.02 -12.97 19.84
C THR A 201 15.13 -12.23 20.86
N PRO A 202 15.03 -12.70 22.12
CA PRO A 202 14.29 -11.99 23.16
C PRO A 202 14.73 -10.54 23.35
N GLU A 203 16.04 -10.28 23.30
CA GLU A 203 16.65 -8.95 23.46
C GLU A 203 16.32 -8.01 22.30
N GLU A 204 16.38 -8.53 21.07
CA GLU A 204 15.96 -7.77 19.87
C GLU A 204 14.48 -7.43 19.92
N ARG A 205 13.65 -8.39 20.31
CA ARG A 205 12.21 -8.19 20.42
C ARG A 205 11.86 -7.13 21.45
N GLU A 206 12.50 -7.15 22.62
CA GLU A 206 12.29 -6.14 23.67
C GLU A 206 12.71 -4.74 23.20
N ARG A 207 13.79 -4.66 22.42
CA ARG A 207 14.34 -3.39 21.93
C ARG A 207 13.55 -2.81 20.75
N LEU A 208 13.10 -3.66 19.82
CA LEU A 208 12.59 -3.22 18.50
C LEU A 208 11.08 -3.28 18.37
N VAL A 209 10.42 -4.14 19.14
CA VAL A 209 8.97 -4.33 18.99
C VAL A 209 8.23 -3.59 20.09
N PRO A 210 7.36 -2.63 19.75
CA PRO A 210 6.58 -1.92 20.74
C PRO A 210 5.56 -2.83 21.44
N SER A 211 5.14 -2.44 22.64
CA SER A 211 4.17 -3.20 23.43
C SER A 211 2.75 -3.18 22.83
N VAL A 212 2.44 -2.17 22.03
CA VAL A 212 1.16 -2.03 21.32
C VAL A 212 1.46 -1.97 19.82
N LEU A 213 0.72 -2.74 19.03
CA LEU A 213 0.85 -2.75 17.57
C LEU A 213 -0.41 -2.13 16.96
N LEU A 214 -0.23 -1.50 15.81
CA LEU A 214 -1.37 -1.10 14.98
C LEU A 214 -2.06 -2.34 14.42
N ARG A 215 -3.37 -2.27 14.25
CA ARG A 215 -4.13 -3.32 13.60
C ARG A 215 -4.27 -3.03 12.11
N PRO A 216 -4.29 -4.06 11.25
CA PRO A 216 -4.54 -3.88 9.82
C PRO A 216 -5.81 -3.10 9.51
N GLU A 217 -6.85 -3.28 10.31
CA GLU A 217 -8.15 -2.60 10.18
C GLU A 217 -8.03 -1.09 10.41
N GLU A 218 -7.13 -0.64 11.30
CA GLU A 218 -6.89 0.79 11.54
C GLU A 218 -6.26 1.45 10.32
N ILE A 219 -5.35 0.73 9.63
CA ILE A 219 -4.78 1.22 8.37
C ILE A 219 -5.86 1.25 7.27
N ALA A 220 -6.77 0.28 7.25
CA ALA A 220 -7.89 0.28 6.31
C ALA A 220 -8.82 1.50 6.49
N GLU A 221 -9.10 1.89 7.76
CA GLU A 221 -9.84 3.13 8.06
C GLU A 221 -9.11 4.38 7.52
N ALA A 222 -7.79 4.45 7.68
CA ALA A 222 -7.00 5.56 7.16
C ALA A 222 -6.99 5.62 5.62
N VAL A 223 -7.01 4.45 4.94
CA VAL A 223 -7.17 4.38 3.48
C VAL A 223 -8.53 4.96 3.06
N VAL A 224 -9.61 4.54 3.72
CA VAL A 224 -10.97 5.06 3.45
C VAL A 224 -11.01 6.57 3.63
N MET A 225 -10.45 7.10 4.72
CA MET A 225 -10.37 8.56 4.95
C MET A 225 -9.70 9.28 3.78
N PHE A 226 -8.58 8.78 3.26
CA PHE A 226 -7.90 9.39 2.10
C PHE A 226 -8.68 9.25 0.79
N VAL A 227 -9.49 8.20 0.65
CA VAL A 227 -10.37 8.02 -0.52
C VAL A 227 -11.54 8.99 -0.47
N GLU A 228 -12.15 9.19 0.70
CA GLU A 228 -13.38 10.00 0.86
C GLU A 228 -13.10 11.50 0.97
N ASP A 229 -11.97 11.91 1.58
CA ASP A 229 -11.64 13.32 1.75
C ASP A 229 -11.02 13.92 0.48
N ASP A 230 -11.83 14.64 -0.29
CA ASP A 230 -11.42 15.26 -1.55
C ASP A 230 -10.45 16.45 -1.36
N SER A 231 -10.26 16.94 -0.15
CA SER A 231 -9.31 18.02 0.14
C SER A 231 -7.85 17.53 0.28
N MET A 232 -7.63 16.21 0.29
CA MET A 232 -6.32 15.62 0.54
C MET A 232 -5.65 15.17 -0.76
N ALA A 233 -4.59 15.88 -1.18
CA ALA A 233 -3.72 15.53 -2.29
C ALA A 233 -2.26 15.76 -1.89
N GLY A 234 -1.36 14.81 -2.20
CA GLY A 234 0.06 14.86 -1.84
C GLY A 234 0.33 14.72 -0.34
N ARG A 235 -0.65 14.24 0.44
CA ARG A 235 -0.54 14.15 1.89
C ARG A 235 0.17 12.87 2.32
N VAL A 236 0.93 13.01 3.40
CA VAL A 236 1.64 11.91 4.04
C VAL A 236 1.15 11.81 5.49
N MET A 237 0.53 10.68 5.81
CA MET A 237 0.16 10.33 7.18
C MET A 237 1.31 9.54 7.80
N VAL A 238 1.77 9.97 8.96
CA VAL A 238 2.69 9.22 9.81
C VAL A 238 1.93 8.67 11.00
N TRP A 239 2.11 7.39 11.29
CA TRP A 239 1.38 6.73 12.36
C TRP A 239 2.29 5.78 13.14
N GLN A 240 2.86 6.31 14.21
CA GLN A 240 3.61 5.51 15.15
C GLN A 240 2.64 4.80 16.11
N GLU A 241 2.92 3.55 16.40
CA GLU A 241 2.14 2.75 17.33
C GLU A 241 2.10 3.37 18.74
N GLY A 242 0.91 3.35 19.33
CA GLY A 242 0.68 3.97 20.65
C GLY A 242 0.48 5.49 20.62
N GLU A 243 0.62 6.13 19.46
CA GLU A 243 0.39 7.57 19.27
C GLU A 243 -0.73 7.82 18.24
N PRO A 244 -1.42 8.97 18.32
CA PRO A 244 -2.34 9.36 17.27
C PRO A 244 -1.57 9.63 15.96
N TRP A 245 -2.16 9.26 14.83
CA TRP A 245 -1.60 9.60 13.52
C TRP A 245 -1.57 11.12 13.29
N GLN A 246 -0.67 11.56 12.44
CA GLN A 246 -0.51 12.95 12.06
C GLN A 246 -0.36 13.07 10.53
N ILE A 247 -0.93 14.12 9.94
CA ILE A 247 -0.63 14.50 8.55
C ILE A 247 0.58 15.43 8.57
N VAL A 248 1.61 15.04 7.85
CA VAL A 248 2.82 15.87 7.71
C VAL A 248 2.47 17.13 6.92
N PRO A 249 2.72 18.32 7.45
CA PRO A 249 2.50 19.57 6.71
C PRO A 249 3.35 19.59 5.43
N PRO A 250 2.83 20.12 4.30
CA PRO A 250 3.56 20.14 3.02
C PRO A 250 4.83 21.01 3.05
N ASP A 251 4.93 21.92 4.00
CA ASP A 251 6.06 22.82 4.25
C ASP A 251 6.90 22.39 5.47
N ALA A 252 6.68 21.18 5.98
CA ALA A 252 7.48 20.66 7.08
C ALA A 252 8.97 20.64 6.70
N PRO A 253 9.86 21.15 7.53
CA PRO A 253 11.30 21.04 7.31
C PRO A 253 11.71 19.56 7.38
N TYR A 254 12.64 19.18 6.51
CA TYR A 254 13.24 17.84 6.50
C TYR A 254 14.13 17.66 7.74
#